data_4fe3222dace7fd1984d70e571a171ec4
#
_entry.id   4fe3222dace7fd1984d70e571a171ec4
#
_cell.length_a   1.000
_cell.length_b   1.000
_cell.length_c   1.000
_cell.angle_alpha   90.00
_cell.angle_beta   90.00
_cell.angle_gamma   90.00
#
_symmetry.space_group_name_H-M   'P 1'
#
loop_
_entity.id
_entity.type
_entity.pdbx_description
1 polymer ?
#
loop_
_entity_poly.entity_id
_entity_poly.type
_entity_poly.pdbx_seq_one_letter_code
_entity_poly.pdbx_strand_id
1 'polypeptide(L)'
;VGEGDLPSKKEIMRISPNFTLNELTKSSTAMRLDIDNTPSMEHLVAMTALVHKIAQPIREKFGVVTVNSCYRSPDLNTAVKGSKRSQHCKGQAIDLEVMRVPNDELATWIFNNLEFDQLILEYFDPKAGDPNMGWVHCSYNHEGAQRKNAMLINKNSKGYKPWQPK
;
A
#
# COMPACT_ATOMS: atom_id res chain seq x y z
N VAL A 1 -33.99 -27.32 -23.95
CA VAL A 1 -33.93 -26.61 -22.66
C VAL A 1 -32.46 -26.40 -22.37
N GLY A 2 -31.96 -25.16 -22.60
CA GLY A 2 -30.55 -24.81 -22.41
C GLY A 2 -30.23 -24.74 -20.93
N GLU A 3 -29.26 -25.53 -20.49
CA GLU A 3 -28.58 -25.31 -19.24
C GLU A 3 -27.80 -23.99 -19.37
N GLY A 4 -28.33 -22.95 -18.72
CA GLY A 4 -27.62 -21.68 -18.61
C GLY A 4 -26.36 -21.88 -17.75
N ASP A 5 -25.20 -21.74 -18.36
CA ASP A 5 -23.92 -21.65 -17.65
C ASP A 5 -24.02 -20.55 -16.57
N LEU A 6 -24.06 -20.98 -15.31
CA LEU A 6 -23.86 -20.08 -14.20
C LEU A 6 -22.45 -19.48 -14.33
N PRO A 7 -22.28 -18.15 -14.20
CA PRO A 7 -20.96 -17.56 -14.29
C PRO A 7 -20.06 -18.23 -13.26
N SER A 8 -18.95 -18.81 -13.72
CA SER A 8 -17.94 -19.42 -12.88
C SER A 8 -17.53 -18.42 -11.78
N LYS A 9 -17.60 -18.83 -10.52
CA LYS A 9 -17.04 -18.05 -9.41
C LYS A 9 -15.58 -17.76 -9.77
N LYS A 10 -15.30 -16.51 -10.12
CA LYS A 10 -13.93 -16.05 -10.36
C LYS A 10 -13.13 -16.41 -9.12
N GLU A 11 -12.19 -17.33 -9.26
CA GLU A 11 -11.41 -17.84 -8.13
C GLU A 11 -10.66 -16.68 -7.48
N ILE A 12 -10.98 -16.38 -6.23
CA ILE A 12 -10.39 -15.24 -5.51
C ILE A 12 -9.01 -15.66 -5.05
N MET A 13 -7.97 -15.16 -5.72
CA MET A 13 -6.60 -15.41 -5.32
C MET A 13 -6.27 -14.68 -4.01
N ARG A 14 -6.02 -15.44 -2.95
CA ARG A 14 -5.58 -14.92 -1.65
C ARG A 14 -4.06 -14.88 -1.57
N ILE A 15 -3.54 -13.74 -1.12
CA ILE A 15 -2.11 -13.55 -0.85
C ILE A 15 -1.80 -13.86 0.62
N SER A 16 -2.75 -13.59 1.52
CA SER A 16 -2.68 -13.92 2.93
C SER A 16 -4.10 -14.15 3.48
N PRO A 17 -4.29 -14.56 4.74
CA PRO A 17 -5.62 -14.79 5.30
C PRO A 17 -6.62 -13.64 5.09
N ASN A 18 -6.16 -12.40 5.07
CA ASN A 18 -7.02 -11.22 5.00
C ASN A 18 -6.84 -10.37 3.74
N PHE A 19 -5.91 -10.70 2.86
CA PHE A 19 -5.63 -9.90 1.66
C PHE A 19 -5.75 -10.72 0.38
N THR A 20 -6.47 -10.19 -0.59
CA THR A 20 -6.65 -10.78 -1.92
C THR A 20 -5.82 -10.01 -2.96
N LEU A 21 -5.45 -10.68 -4.04
CA LEU A 21 -4.78 -10.03 -5.17
C LEU A 21 -5.61 -8.87 -5.71
N ASN A 22 -6.93 -9.03 -5.74
CA ASN A 22 -7.84 -8.00 -6.25
C ASN A 22 -7.76 -6.69 -5.46
N GLU A 23 -7.67 -6.77 -4.12
CA GLU A 23 -7.48 -5.58 -3.26
C GLU A 23 -6.16 -4.87 -3.52
N LEU A 24 -5.12 -5.64 -3.83
CA LEU A 24 -3.76 -5.14 -4.00
C LEU A 24 -3.49 -4.58 -5.42
N THR A 25 -4.39 -4.83 -6.36
CA THR A 25 -4.25 -4.39 -7.75
C THR A 25 -5.38 -3.47 -8.22
N LYS A 26 -6.42 -3.29 -7.41
CA LYS A 26 -7.54 -2.42 -7.78
C LYS A 26 -7.10 -0.96 -7.92
N SER A 27 -7.63 -0.29 -8.94
CA SER A 27 -7.42 1.14 -9.17
C SER A 27 -8.59 1.73 -9.96
N SER A 28 -9.22 2.75 -9.43
CA SER A 28 -10.26 3.49 -10.14
C SER A 28 -9.72 4.20 -11.39
N THR A 29 -8.46 4.67 -11.33
CA THR A 29 -7.79 5.27 -12.47
C THR A 29 -7.52 4.24 -13.57
N ALA A 30 -7.04 3.05 -13.22
CA ALA A 30 -6.82 1.98 -14.18
C ALA A 30 -8.14 1.57 -14.86
N MET A 31 -9.22 1.42 -14.11
CA MET A 31 -10.55 1.10 -14.65
C MET A 31 -11.06 2.19 -15.59
N ARG A 32 -10.97 3.46 -15.20
CA ARG A 32 -11.44 4.59 -16.00
C ARG A 32 -10.66 4.78 -17.29
N LEU A 33 -9.37 4.51 -17.29
CA LEU A 33 -8.46 4.71 -18.42
C LEU A 33 -8.17 3.42 -19.20
N ASP A 34 -8.83 2.31 -18.85
CA ASP A 34 -8.62 0.97 -19.44
C ASP A 34 -7.14 0.54 -19.43
N ILE A 35 -6.47 0.79 -18.30
CA ILE A 35 -5.06 0.41 -18.10
C ILE A 35 -5.00 -0.98 -17.48
N ASP A 36 -4.21 -1.86 -18.10
CA ASP A 36 -3.88 -3.17 -17.52
C ASP A 36 -2.96 -2.99 -16.28
N ASN A 37 -3.45 -3.41 -15.12
CA ASN A 37 -2.73 -3.38 -13.85
C ASN A 37 -2.43 -4.79 -13.34
N THR A 38 -2.22 -5.75 -14.23
CA THR A 38 -1.90 -7.14 -13.89
C THR A 38 -0.41 -7.25 -13.51
N PRO A 39 -0.08 -7.73 -12.31
CA PRO A 39 1.31 -7.93 -11.90
C PRO A 39 1.93 -9.16 -12.59
N SER A 40 3.24 -9.10 -12.84
CA SER A 40 4.04 -10.27 -13.23
C SER A 40 4.24 -11.22 -12.04
N MET A 41 4.79 -12.41 -12.31
CA MET A 41 5.16 -13.37 -11.24
C MET A 41 6.19 -12.78 -10.27
N GLU A 42 7.17 -12.02 -10.78
CA GLU A 42 8.16 -11.31 -9.94
C GLU A 42 7.48 -10.31 -9.00
N HIS A 43 6.55 -9.52 -9.52
CA HIS A 43 5.76 -8.60 -8.70
C HIS A 43 4.87 -9.30 -7.66
N LEU A 44 4.32 -10.47 -8.01
CA LEU A 44 3.54 -11.28 -7.06
C LEU A 44 4.41 -11.80 -5.90
N VAL A 45 5.64 -12.20 -6.17
CA VAL A 45 6.61 -12.59 -5.12
C VAL A 45 6.88 -11.41 -4.19
N ALA A 46 7.16 -10.23 -4.74
CA ALA A 46 7.38 -9.01 -3.96
C ALA A 46 6.15 -8.63 -3.12
N MET A 47 4.96 -8.66 -3.71
CA MET A 47 3.69 -8.37 -3.04
C MET A 47 3.39 -9.37 -1.91
N THR A 48 3.71 -10.64 -2.10
CA THR A 48 3.54 -11.67 -1.06
C THR A 48 4.42 -11.35 0.15
N ALA A 49 5.68 -11.01 -0.06
CA ALA A 49 6.59 -10.59 1.03
C ALA A 49 6.08 -9.31 1.72
N LEU A 50 5.68 -8.29 0.95
CA LEU A 50 5.13 -7.04 1.47
C LEU A 50 3.90 -7.28 2.35
N VAL A 51 2.96 -8.09 1.89
CA VAL A 51 1.73 -8.38 2.65
C VAL A 51 2.05 -9.13 3.94
N HIS A 52 2.87 -10.17 3.91
CA HIS A 52 3.21 -10.94 5.09
C HIS A 52 4.06 -10.17 6.10
N LYS A 53 4.91 -9.27 5.65
CA LYS A 53 5.81 -8.48 6.52
C LYS A 53 5.19 -7.18 7.03
N ILE A 54 4.27 -6.59 6.29
CA ILE A 54 3.69 -5.26 6.58
C ILE A 54 2.18 -5.33 6.79
N ALA A 55 1.40 -5.64 5.75
CA ALA A 55 -0.06 -5.48 5.79
C ALA A 55 -0.76 -6.46 6.74
N GLN A 56 -0.37 -7.73 6.74
CA GLN A 56 -0.97 -8.76 7.59
C GLN A 56 -0.72 -8.50 9.09
N PRO A 57 0.50 -8.17 9.57
CA PRO A 57 0.74 -7.77 10.95
C PRO A 57 -0.09 -6.56 11.39
N ILE A 58 -0.24 -5.54 10.53
CA ILE A 58 -1.09 -4.38 10.80
C ILE A 58 -2.55 -4.82 10.96
N ARG A 59 -3.03 -5.69 10.07
CA ARG A 59 -4.39 -6.25 10.11
C ARG A 59 -4.67 -7.01 11.40
N GLU A 60 -3.71 -7.80 11.87
CA GLU A 60 -3.82 -8.57 13.11
C GLU A 60 -3.82 -7.66 14.33
N LYS A 61 -3.06 -6.59 14.31
CA LYS A 61 -2.97 -5.64 15.43
C LYS A 61 -4.19 -4.74 15.55
N PHE A 62 -4.65 -4.17 14.44
CA PHE A 62 -5.61 -3.06 14.45
C PHE A 62 -6.98 -3.40 13.88
N GLY A 63 -7.13 -4.53 13.20
CA GLY A 63 -8.37 -4.87 12.50
C GLY A 63 -8.35 -4.48 11.03
N VAL A 64 -9.49 -4.07 10.47
CA VAL A 64 -9.65 -3.85 9.03
C VAL A 64 -8.72 -2.76 8.51
N VAL A 65 -7.93 -3.13 7.49
CA VAL A 65 -7.02 -2.24 6.77
C VAL A 65 -7.67 -1.82 5.45
N THR A 66 -7.66 -0.53 5.19
CA THR A 66 -8.02 0.03 3.88
C THR A 66 -6.76 0.16 3.02
N VAL A 67 -6.74 -0.54 1.89
CA VAL A 67 -5.66 -0.42 0.90
C VAL A 67 -6.04 0.65 -0.11
N ASN A 68 -5.33 1.78 -0.09
CA ASN A 68 -5.55 2.89 -1.01
C ASN A 68 -4.86 2.64 -2.36
N SER A 69 -3.64 2.07 -2.32
CA SER A 69 -2.85 1.68 -3.50
C SER A 69 -1.82 0.64 -3.09
N CYS A 70 -1.57 -0.35 -3.94
CA CYS A 70 -0.45 -1.28 -3.73
C CYS A 70 0.33 -1.43 -5.03
N TYR A 71 0.07 -2.45 -5.86
CA TYR A 71 0.76 -2.59 -7.13
C TYR A 71 0.27 -1.53 -8.14
N ARG A 72 1.20 -0.96 -8.87
CA ARG A 72 0.96 -0.10 -10.03
C ARG A 72 1.80 -0.52 -11.21
N SER A 73 1.16 -0.87 -12.33
CA SER A 73 1.87 -1.01 -13.61
C SER A 73 2.57 0.30 -14.00
N PRO A 74 3.61 0.27 -14.83
CA PRO A 74 4.29 1.49 -15.28
C PRO A 74 3.32 2.52 -15.90
N ASP A 75 2.35 2.06 -16.69
CA ASP A 75 1.36 2.93 -17.31
C ASP A 75 0.43 3.57 -16.29
N LEU A 76 -0.04 2.80 -15.30
CA LEU A 76 -0.84 3.34 -14.20
C LEU A 76 -0.02 4.34 -13.38
N ASN A 77 1.23 4.03 -13.07
CA ASN A 77 2.10 4.93 -12.33
C ASN A 77 2.32 6.26 -13.05
N THR A 78 2.44 6.23 -14.37
CA THR A 78 2.51 7.44 -15.20
C THR A 78 1.20 8.22 -15.16
N ALA A 79 0.05 7.55 -15.27
CA ALA A 79 -1.27 8.16 -15.23
C ALA A 79 -1.55 8.88 -13.91
N VAL A 80 -1.08 8.33 -12.79
CA VAL A 80 -1.22 8.95 -11.44
C VAL A 80 -0.05 9.87 -11.08
N LYS A 81 0.86 10.14 -12.02
CA LYS A 81 2.04 11.01 -11.84
C LYS A 81 2.97 10.54 -10.70
N GLY A 82 3.09 9.25 -10.52
CA GLY A 82 3.99 8.64 -9.56
C GLY A 82 5.46 8.80 -9.95
N SER A 83 6.35 8.68 -8.97
CA SER A 83 7.80 8.69 -9.22
C SER A 83 8.20 7.56 -10.17
N LYS A 84 9.11 7.84 -11.11
CA LYS A 84 9.67 6.81 -12.01
C LYS A 84 10.39 5.66 -11.30
N ARG A 85 10.84 5.90 -10.05
CA ARG A 85 11.50 4.91 -9.19
C ARG A 85 10.58 4.38 -8.08
N SER A 86 9.27 4.48 -8.28
CA SER A 86 8.29 4.05 -7.28
C SER A 86 8.38 2.56 -6.98
N GLN A 87 8.44 2.21 -5.70
CA GLN A 87 8.39 0.83 -5.24
C GLN A 87 7.00 0.18 -5.47
N HIS A 88 5.95 0.96 -5.68
CA HIS A 88 4.65 0.42 -6.14
C HIS A 88 4.77 -0.33 -7.47
N CYS A 89 5.63 0.13 -8.39
CA CYS A 89 5.85 -0.54 -9.68
C CYS A 89 6.58 -1.88 -9.56
N LYS A 90 7.20 -2.12 -8.41
CA LYS A 90 7.91 -3.38 -8.12
C LYS A 90 7.09 -4.34 -7.24
N GLY A 91 5.87 -3.97 -6.87
CA GLY A 91 5.08 -4.73 -5.89
C GLY A 91 5.63 -4.65 -4.45
N GLN A 92 6.45 -3.65 -4.14
CA GLN A 92 7.18 -3.51 -2.88
C GLN A 92 6.59 -2.43 -1.95
N ALA A 93 5.52 -1.74 -2.34
CA ALA A 93 4.94 -0.66 -1.55
C ALA A 93 3.43 -0.74 -1.47
N ILE A 94 2.90 -0.28 -0.36
CA ILE A 94 1.46 -0.19 -0.07
C ILE A 94 1.15 1.15 0.61
N ASP A 95 0.08 1.80 0.14
CA ASP A 95 -0.54 2.95 0.78
C ASP A 95 -1.78 2.46 1.52
N LEU A 96 -1.85 2.70 2.81
CA LEU A 96 -2.91 2.13 3.65
C LEU A 96 -3.32 3.06 4.80
N GLU A 97 -4.50 2.77 5.32
CA GLU A 97 -5.08 3.39 6.50
C GLU A 97 -5.82 2.33 7.33
N VAL A 98 -6.02 2.62 8.60
CA VAL A 98 -6.84 1.80 9.50
C VAL A 98 -7.93 2.67 10.09
N MET A 99 -9.18 2.22 9.96
CA MET A 99 -10.33 2.96 10.48
C MET A 99 -10.16 3.23 11.99
N ARG A 100 -10.38 4.46 12.41
CA ARG A 100 -10.31 4.93 13.81
C ARG A 100 -8.91 4.87 14.43
N VAL A 101 -7.87 4.64 13.65
CA VAL A 101 -6.48 4.74 14.09
C VAL A 101 -5.85 5.94 13.40
N PRO A 102 -5.38 6.95 14.15
CA PRO A 102 -4.65 8.08 13.57
C PRO A 102 -3.45 7.61 12.74
N ASN A 103 -3.20 8.26 11.59
CA ASN A 103 -2.13 7.84 10.69
C ASN A 103 -0.73 7.96 11.32
N ASP A 104 -0.50 8.91 12.22
CA ASP A 104 0.76 9.02 12.97
C ASP A 104 0.92 7.92 14.03
N GLU A 105 -0.17 7.48 14.65
CA GLU A 105 -0.17 6.34 15.57
C GLU A 105 0.13 5.03 14.82
N LEU A 106 -0.51 4.84 13.67
CA LEU A 106 -0.25 3.70 12.79
C LEU A 106 1.22 3.67 12.35
N ALA A 107 1.74 4.80 11.86
CA ALA A 107 3.14 4.91 11.45
C ALA A 107 4.12 4.68 12.62
N THR A 108 3.80 5.18 13.82
CA THR A 108 4.59 4.94 15.04
C THR A 108 4.65 3.45 15.38
N TRP A 109 3.52 2.76 15.30
CA TRP A 109 3.49 1.33 15.57
C TRP A 109 4.31 0.54 14.53
N ILE A 110 4.17 0.87 13.25
CA ILE A 110 4.97 0.25 12.17
C ILE A 110 6.46 0.46 12.44
N PHE A 111 6.87 1.70 12.75
CA PHE A 111 8.26 2.05 13.01
C PHE A 111 8.87 1.21 14.14
N ASN A 112 8.11 1.00 15.21
CA ASN A 112 8.58 0.33 16.41
C ASN A 112 8.51 -1.21 16.35
N ASN A 113 7.66 -1.78 15.49
CA ASN A 113 7.33 -3.21 15.53
C ASN A 113 7.65 -3.98 14.25
N LEU A 114 7.82 -3.31 13.11
CA LEU A 114 8.02 -3.98 11.82
C LEU A 114 9.37 -3.63 11.20
N GLU A 115 9.87 -4.56 10.40
CA GLU A 115 10.97 -4.31 9.49
C GLU A 115 10.41 -3.74 8.19
N PHE A 116 10.81 -2.54 7.81
CA PHE A 116 10.36 -1.85 6.61
C PHE A 116 11.52 -1.17 5.88
N ASP A 117 11.38 -0.96 4.59
CA ASP A 117 12.36 -0.24 3.78
C ASP A 117 12.14 1.29 3.86
N GLN A 118 10.94 1.74 3.56
CA GLN A 118 10.53 3.13 3.63
C GLN A 118 9.16 3.26 4.29
N LEU A 119 9.01 4.23 5.18
CA LEU A 119 7.76 4.58 5.86
C LEU A 119 7.52 6.06 5.67
N ILE A 120 6.37 6.44 5.10
CA ILE A 120 6.06 7.85 4.85
C ILE A 120 4.65 8.17 5.37
N LEU A 121 4.57 9.18 6.21
CA LEU A 121 3.31 9.89 6.47
C LEU A 121 3.05 10.85 5.30
N GLU A 122 2.15 10.48 4.40
CA GLU A 122 1.85 11.28 3.21
C GLU A 122 0.65 12.18 3.45
N TYR A 123 0.83 13.48 3.18
CA TYR A 123 -0.19 14.52 3.34
C TYR A 123 -0.81 14.61 4.74
N PHE A 124 -0.10 14.14 5.75
CA PHE A 124 -0.45 14.27 7.14
C PHE A 124 0.08 15.61 7.70
N ASP A 125 -0.78 16.37 8.40
CA ASP A 125 -0.38 17.58 9.10
C ASP A 125 -0.85 17.50 10.54
N PRO A 126 0.05 17.33 11.51
CA PRO A 126 -0.29 17.23 12.93
C PRO A 126 -0.95 18.51 13.48
N LYS A 127 -0.83 19.64 12.77
CA LYS A 127 -1.43 20.93 13.16
C LYS A 127 -2.85 21.13 12.62
N ALA A 128 -3.26 20.31 11.65
CA ALA A 128 -4.59 20.43 11.02
C ALA A 128 -5.75 19.94 11.90
N GLY A 129 -5.46 19.20 12.97
CA GLY A 129 -6.48 18.67 13.88
C GLY A 129 -7.27 17.49 13.33
N ASP A 130 -6.98 17.02 12.12
CA ASP A 130 -7.56 15.81 11.53
C ASP A 130 -6.58 14.64 11.61
N PRO A 131 -6.81 13.68 12.52
CA PRO A 131 -5.91 12.54 12.72
C PRO A 131 -5.91 11.56 11.54
N ASN A 132 -6.91 11.62 10.67
CA ASN A 132 -7.07 10.74 9.50
C ASN A 132 -6.66 11.43 8.20
N MET A 133 -6.06 12.62 8.28
CA MET A 133 -5.57 13.32 7.09
C MET A 133 -4.43 12.53 6.42
N GLY A 134 -4.49 12.42 5.09
CA GLY A 134 -3.47 11.70 4.33
C GLY A 134 -3.54 10.18 4.49
N TRP A 135 -2.40 9.53 4.37
CA TRP A 135 -2.27 8.07 4.51
C TRP A 135 -0.86 7.66 4.92
N VAL A 136 -0.67 6.38 5.20
CA VAL A 136 0.63 5.80 5.49
C VAL A 136 1.12 5.01 4.28
N HIS A 137 2.26 5.41 3.73
CA HIS A 137 3.01 4.63 2.75
C HIS A 137 4.04 3.77 3.48
N CYS A 138 4.08 2.48 3.17
CA CYS A 138 5.08 1.57 3.69
C CYS A 138 5.60 0.65 2.61
N SER A 139 6.91 0.42 2.56
CA SER A 139 7.52 -0.49 1.62
C SER A 139 8.38 -1.55 2.30
N TYR A 140 8.55 -2.66 1.60
CA TYR A 140 9.39 -3.78 2.00
C TYR A 140 10.25 -4.24 0.82
N ASN A 141 11.57 -4.25 1.00
CA ASN A 141 12.50 -4.76 0.01
C ASN A 141 12.70 -6.27 0.19
N HIS A 142 12.06 -7.09 -0.65
CA HIS A 142 12.13 -8.55 -0.55
C HIS A 142 13.47 -9.13 -1.03
N GLU A 143 14.32 -8.34 -1.67
CA GLU A 143 15.59 -8.76 -2.25
C GLU A 143 16.81 -8.37 -1.41
N GLY A 144 16.63 -7.63 -0.32
CA GLY A 144 17.76 -7.13 0.44
C GLY A 144 17.42 -6.50 1.78
N ALA A 145 18.39 -5.77 2.32
CA ALA A 145 18.25 -5.08 3.59
C ALA A 145 17.22 -3.95 3.53
N GLN A 146 16.52 -3.76 4.65
CA GLN A 146 15.57 -2.65 4.82
C GLN A 146 16.31 -1.39 5.24
N ARG A 147 16.09 -0.26 4.55
CA ARG A 147 16.73 1.04 4.88
C ARG A 147 16.21 1.68 6.17
N LYS A 148 15.04 1.31 6.64
CA LYS A 148 14.33 1.94 7.77
C LYS A 148 14.21 3.47 7.63
N ASN A 149 13.97 3.94 6.42
CA ASN A 149 13.86 5.36 6.11
C ASN A 149 12.45 5.87 6.39
N ALA A 150 12.29 6.67 7.44
CA ALA A 150 11.01 7.25 7.83
C ALA A 150 10.93 8.73 7.51
N MET A 151 9.86 9.15 6.84
CA MET A 151 9.67 10.49 6.30
C MET A 151 8.24 11.00 6.48
N LEU A 152 8.08 12.29 6.32
CA LEU A 152 6.81 13.02 6.27
C LEU A 152 6.78 13.92 5.05
N ILE A 153 5.64 14.00 4.38
CA ILE A 153 5.34 15.04 3.38
C ILE A 153 3.94 15.60 3.63
N ASN A 154 3.79 16.91 3.54
CA ASN A 154 2.50 17.59 3.55
C ASN A 154 2.47 18.75 2.55
N LYS A 155 1.32 19.40 2.40
CA LYS A 155 1.13 20.50 1.44
C LYS A 155 2.06 21.70 1.68
N ASN A 156 2.50 21.89 2.93
CA ASN A 156 3.34 23.01 3.33
C ASN A 156 4.82 22.66 3.39
N SER A 157 5.17 21.37 3.19
CA SER A 157 6.58 20.94 3.18
C SER A 157 7.19 21.13 1.79
N LYS A 158 8.43 21.62 1.76
CA LYS A 158 9.26 21.58 0.53
C LYS A 158 9.87 20.18 0.41
N GLY A 159 9.09 19.23 -0.15
CA GLY A 159 9.50 17.83 -0.31
C GLY A 159 9.41 17.01 1.00
N TYR A 160 10.03 15.87 0.97
CA TYR A 160 10.06 14.92 2.10
C TYR A 160 10.97 15.42 3.21
N LYS A 161 10.53 15.26 4.46
CA LYS A 161 11.32 15.58 5.66
C LYS A 161 11.49 14.31 6.50
N PRO A 162 12.63 14.15 7.20
CA PRO A 162 12.77 13.07 8.18
C PRO A 162 11.63 13.11 9.19
N TRP A 163 11.13 11.92 9.55
CA TRP A 163 10.10 11.75 10.57
C TRP A 163 10.55 10.70 11.58
N GLN A 164 10.22 10.93 12.83
CA GLN A 164 10.41 9.98 13.92
C GLN A 164 9.14 9.89 14.77
N PRO A 165 8.81 8.72 15.31
CA PRO A 165 7.72 8.60 16.27
C PRO A 165 7.98 9.45 17.51
N LYS A 166 6.88 9.89 18.12
CA LYS A 166 6.90 10.61 19.41
C LYS A 166 7.17 9.67 20.56
#